data_766745d2e104bbf7e02abdc34e2c70d5
#
_entry.id   766745d2e104bbf7e02abdc34e2c70d5
#
_cell.length_a   1.000
_cell.length_b   1.000
_cell.length_c   1.000
_cell.angle_alpha   90.00
_cell.angle_beta   90.00
_cell.angle_gamma   90.00
#
_symmetry.space_group_name_H-M   'P 1'
#
loop_
_entity.id
_entity.type
_entity.pdbx_description
1 polymer ?
#
loop_
_entity_poly.entity_id
_entity_poly.type
_entity_poly.pdbx_seq_one_letter_code
_entity_poly.pdbx_strand_id
1 'polypeptide(L)'
;MVVTGHNGLDELSTTGPNLAHVITQEKIETTEIHPNDLGMTTTNPKEIYGGDSKDNAQIAIQVLNGENGPKSDIIVLNAAAGLVWLG
;
A
#
# COMPACT_ATOMS: atom_id res chain seq x y z
N MET A 1 -14.59 0.36 0.23
CA MET A 1 -13.54 0.28 1.27
C MET A 1 -12.79 1.60 1.32
N VAL A 2 -12.53 2.07 2.52
CA VAL A 2 -11.71 3.27 2.74
C VAL A 2 -10.47 2.85 3.50
N VAL A 3 -9.30 3.24 3.02
CA VAL A 3 -8.04 2.90 3.68
C VAL A 3 -7.35 4.15 4.21
N THR A 4 -6.69 4.00 5.35
CA THR A 4 -5.79 5.01 5.91
C THR A 4 -4.46 4.32 6.17
N GLY A 5 -3.43 4.75 5.46
CA GLY A 5 -2.10 4.20 5.62
C GLY A 5 -1.43 4.66 6.90
N HIS A 6 -0.38 3.94 7.28
CA HIS A 6 0.45 4.30 8.42
C HIS A 6 0.94 5.75 8.30
N ASN A 7 0.91 6.51 9.39
CA ASN A 7 1.25 7.94 9.44
C ASN A 7 0.32 8.82 8.59
N GLY A 8 -0.92 8.40 8.34
CA GLY A 8 -1.92 9.23 7.67
C GLY A 8 -1.81 9.28 6.16
N LEU A 9 -1.13 8.31 5.55
CA LEU A 9 -1.07 8.22 4.09
C LEU A 9 -2.45 7.90 3.50
N ASP A 10 -2.69 8.33 2.28
CA ASP A 10 -3.95 8.12 1.57
C ASP A 10 -4.04 6.76 0.85
N GLU A 11 -3.06 5.91 1.07
CA GLU A 11 -3.00 4.54 0.55
C GLU A 11 -2.39 3.62 1.60
N LEU A 12 -2.49 2.31 1.39
CA LEU A 12 -1.83 1.35 2.27
C LEU A 12 -0.32 1.49 2.16
N SER A 13 0.33 1.39 3.31
CA SER A 13 1.79 1.60 3.42
C SER A 13 2.47 0.36 3.98
N THR A 14 3.73 0.18 3.64
CA THR A 14 4.59 -0.85 4.22
C THR A 14 5.41 -0.33 5.40
N THR A 15 5.21 0.92 5.84
CA THR A 15 5.95 1.52 6.96
C THR A 15 5.42 1.12 8.33
N GLY A 16 4.24 0.56 8.42
CA GLY A 16 3.62 0.14 9.67
C GLY A 16 2.16 -0.26 9.49
N PRO A 17 1.39 -0.36 10.60
CA PRO A 17 0.00 -0.77 10.55
C PRO A 17 -0.88 0.23 9.80
N ASN A 18 -1.83 -0.29 9.03
CA ASN A 18 -2.82 0.49 8.30
C ASN A 18 -4.21 0.16 8.81
N LEU A 19 -5.18 1.03 8.52
CA LEU A 19 -6.59 0.80 8.80
C LEU A 19 -7.36 0.66 7.49
N ALA A 20 -8.22 -0.35 7.44
CA ALA A 20 -9.18 -0.53 6.34
C ALA A 20 -10.60 -0.51 6.92
N HIS A 21 -11.44 0.34 6.37
CA HIS A 21 -12.86 0.44 6.74
C HIS A 21 -13.69 -0.12 5.60
N VAL A 22 -14.38 -1.24 5.85
CA VAL A 22 -15.27 -1.85 4.87
C VAL A 22 -16.69 -1.41 5.20
N ILE A 23 -17.29 -0.67 4.30
CA ILE A 23 -18.61 -0.05 4.47
C ILE A 23 -19.61 -0.84 3.63
N THR A 24 -20.62 -1.38 4.29
CA THR A 24 -21.76 -2.02 3.65
C THR A 24 -23.05 -1.28 4.02
N GLN A 25 -24.17 -1.69 3.46
CA GLN A 25 -25.47 -1.07 3.80
C GLN A 25 -25.83 -1.26 5.28
N GLU A 26 -25.32 -2.31 5.92
CA GLU A 26 -25.70 -2.69 7.28
C GLU A 26 -24.70 -2.26 8.34
N LYS A 27 -23.42 -2.15 8.00
CA LYS A 27 -22.37 -1.91 9.00
C LYS A 27 -21.10 -1.35 8.40
N ILE A 28 -20.24 -0.84 9.29
CA ILE A 28 -18.87 -0.46 8.99
C ILE A 28 -17.96 -1.37 9.82
N GLU A 29 -17.07 -2.08 9.16
CA GLU A 29 -16.05 -2.91 9.81
C GLU A 29 -14.69 -2.26 9.64
N THR A 30 -13.92 -2.15 10.73
CA THR A 30 -12.58 -1.62 10.71
C THR A 30 -11.58 -2.73 11.00
N THR A 31 -10.58 -2.87 10.16
CA THR A 31 -9.54 -3.90 10.27
C THR A 31 -8.17 -3.25 10.17
N GLU A 32 -7.22 -3.69 11.00
CA GLU A 32 -5.82 -3.32 10.83
C GLU A 32 -5.15 -4.26 9.82
N ILE A 33 -4.35 -3.67 8.94
CA ILE A 33 -3.55 -4.42 7.97
C ILE A 33 -2.07 -4.16 8.28
N HIS A 34 -1.36 -5.21 8.66
CA HIS A 34 0.06 -5.15 8.99
C HIS A 34 0.86 -5.78 7.85
N PRO A 35 1.81 -5.04 7.25
CA PRO A 35 2.62 -5.60 6.15
C PRO A 35 3.35 -6.89 6.54
N ASN A 36 3.84 -6.98 7.78
CA ASN A 36 4.55 -8.17 8.25
C ASN A 36 3.68 -9.43 8.24
N ASP A 37 2.38 -9.30 8.48
CA ASP A 37 1.44 -10.43 8.45
C ASP A 37 1.26 -10.97 7.01
N LEU A 38 1.61 -10.17 6.02
CA LEU A 38 1.53 -10.52 4.60
C LEU A 38 2.87 -10.95 4.03
N GLY A 39 3.87 -11.15 4.87
CA GLY A 39 5.22 -11.50 4.43
C GLY A 39 6.04 -10.34 3.85
N MET A 40 5.56 -9.12 4.04
CA MET A 40 6.28 -7.92 3.60
C MET A 40 7.13 -7.36 4.73
N THR A 41 8.33 -6.90 4.41
CA THR A 41 9.22 -6.25 5.38
C THR A 41 8.74 -4.83 5.63
N THR A 42 8.69 -4.42 6.91
CA THR A 42 8.43 -3.03 7.27
C THR A 42 9.52 -2.13 6.70
N THR A 43 9.13 -1.04 6.04
CA THR A 43 10.07 -0.14 5.37
C THR A 43 10.19 1.20 6.09
N ASN A 44 11.33 1.86 5.88
CA ASN A 44 11.52 3.23 6.34
C ASN A 44 10.74 4.16 5.41
N PRO A 45 10.02 5.18 5.93
CA PRO A 45 9.29 6.10 5.08
C PRO A 45 10.12 6.75 3.98
N LYS A 46 11.41 6.97 4.21
CA LYS A 46 12.30 7.55 3.20
C LYS A 46 12.49 6.66 1.96
N GLU A 47 12.30 5.36 2.12
CA GLU A 47 12.47 4.40 1.01
C GLU A 47 11.33 4.44 0.01
N ILE A 48 10.20 5.05 0.36
CA ILE A 48 9.01 5.13 -0.48
C ILE A 48 8.76 6.53 -1.04
N TYR A 49 9.58 7.51 -0.68
CA TYR A 49 9.43 8.85 -1.23
C TYR A 49 9.76 8.84 -2.73
N GLY A 50 8.93 9.50 -3.50
CA GLY A 50 9.18 9.77 -4.91
C GLY A 50 10.12 10.96 -5.08
N GLY A 51 10.34 11.34 -6.31
CA GLY A 51 11.03 12.55 -6.70
C GLY A 51 10.15 13.40 -7.59
N ASP A 52 10.74 14.03 -8.60
CA ASP A 52 10.00 14.77 -9.60
C ASP A 52 9.27 13.80 -10.58
N SER A 53 8.57 14.35 -11.57
CA SER A 53 7.80 13.56 -12.55
C SER A 53 8.67 12.57 -13.31
N LYS A 54 9.90 12.95 -13.63
CA LYS A 54 10.83 12.09 -14.37
C LYS A 54 11.29 10.92 -13.50
N ASP A 55 11.64 11.19 -12.24
CA ASP A 55 12.05 10.15 -11.30
C ASP A 55 10.91 9.17 -11.05
N ASN A 56 9.70 9.67 -10.87
CA ASN A 56 8.52 8.84 -10.63
C ASN A 56 8.18 7.97 -11.85
N ALA A 57 8.38 8.49 -13.05
CA ALA A 57 8.19 7.70 -14.27
C ALA A 57 9.19 6.54 -14.36
N GLN A 58 10.45 6.77 -13.99
CA GLN A 58 11.46 5.71 -13.95
C GLN A 58 11.11 4.65 -12.91
N ILE A 59 10.65 5.06 -11.72
CA ILE A 59 10.21 4.13 -10.68
C ILE A 59 9.07 3.26 -11.19
N ALA A 60 8.08 3.84 -11.87
CA ALA A 60 6.96 3.10 -12.41
C ALA A 60 7.42 2.06 -13.44
N ILE A 61 8.36 2.42 -14.32
CA ILE A 61 8.92 1.49 -15.30
C ILE A 61 9.65 0.34 -14.62
N GLN A 62 10.45 0.63 -13.60
CA GLN A 62 11.18 -0.38 -12.84
C GLN A 62 10.24 -1.37 -12.19
N VAL A 63 9.16 -0.90 -11.55
CA VAL A 63 8.16 -1.76 -10.91
C VAL A 63 7.45 -2.62 -11.95
N LEU A 64 7.05 -2.04 -13.09
CA LEU A 64 6.40 -2.78 -14.18
C LEU A 64 7.32 -3.84 -14.79
N ASN A 65 8.63 -3.62 -14.75
CA ASN A 65 9.62 -4.59 -15.20
C ASN A 65 9.94 -5.68 -14.18
N GLY A 66 9.24 -5.69 -13.05
CA GLY A 66 9.37 -6.74 -12.04
C GLY A 66 10.47 -6.51 -11.02
N GLU A 67 11.02 -5.31 -10.91
CA GLU A 67 12.00 -5.03 -9.85
C GLU A 67 11.34 -5.07 -8.48
N ASN A 68 11.95 -5.81 -7.56
CA ASN A 68 11.48 -5.93 -6.19
C ASN A 68 12.05 -4.79 -5.34
N GLY A 69 11.33 -4.44 -4.27
CA GLY A 69 11.78 -3.45 -3.31
C GLY A 69 10.61 -2.76 -2.61
N PRO A 70 10.90 -1.75 -1.75
CA PRO A 70 9.87 -1.07 -0.97
C PRO A 70 8.76 -0.45 -1.81
N LYS A 71 9.10 0.16 -2.93
CA LYS A 71 8.11 0.81 -3.82
C LYS A 71 7.24 -0.21 -4.53
N SER A 72 7.82 -1.33 -4.96
CA SER A 72 7.07 -2.45 -5.52
C SER A 72 6.11 -3.04 -4.49
N ASP A 73 6.55 -3.22 -3.26
CA ASP A 73 5.73 -3.78 -2.18
C ASP A 73 4.49 -2.94 -1.91
N ILE A 74 4.61 -1.61 -1.88
CA ILE A 74 3.46 -0.72 -1.70
C ILE A 74 2.45 -0.87 -2.83
N ILE A 75 2.92 -0.92 -4.06
CA ILE A 75 2.05 -1.08 -5.23
C ILE A 75 1.31 -2.42 -5.17
N VAL A 76 2.02 -3.49 -4.85
CA VAL A 76 1.43 -4.83 -4.71
C VAL A 76 0.40 -4.85 -3.58
N LEU A 77 0.71 -4.26 -2.43
CA LEU A 77 -0.19 -4.22 -1.29
C LEU A 77 -1.51 -3.51 -1.65
N ASN A 78 -1.44 -2.35 -2.27
CA ASN A 78 -2.63 -1.59 -2.65
C ASN A 78 -3.43 -2.27 -3.76
N ALA A 79 -2.76 -2.82 -4.76
CA ALA A 79 -3.42 -3.58 -5.83
C ALA A 79 -4.12 -4.82 -5.28
N ALA A 80 -3.47 -5.55 -4.38
CA ALA A 80 -4.06 -6.74 -3.75
C ALA A 80 -5.30 -6.38 -2.94
N ALA A 81 -5.27 -5.29 -2.18
CA ALA A 81 -6.43 -4.82 -1.42
C ALA A 81 -7.60 -4.49 -2.35
N GLY A 82 -7.35 -3.83 -3.48
CA GLY A 82 -8.38 -3.55 -4.46
C GLY A 82 -8.99 -4.82 -5.06
N LEU A 83 -8.17 -5.81 -5.38
CA LEU A 83 -8.64 -7.08 -5.91
C LEU A 83 -9.48 -7.86 -4.89
N VAL A 84 -9.08 -7.87 -3.63
CA VAL A 84 -9.86 -8.49 -2.55
C VAL A 84 -11.20 -7.82 -2.40
N TRP A 85 -11.25 -6.48 -2.46
CA TRP A 85 -12.49 -5.73 -2.37
C TRP A 85 -13.46 -6.04 -3.52
N LEU A 86 -12.94 -6.21 -4.71
CA LEU A 86 -13.77 -6.56 -5.88
C LEU A 86 -14.29 -8.00 -5.84
N GLY A 87 -13.73 -8.83 -4.98
CA GLY A 87 -14.11 -10.23 -4.86
C GLY A 87 -13.34 -11.11 -5.78
#